data_c2a5f8a800183450a8b33beb87832923
#
_entry.id   c2a5f8a800183450a8b33beb87832923
#
_cell.length_a   1.000
_cell.length_b   1.000
_cell.length_c   1.000
_cell.angle_alpha   90.00
_cell.angle_beta   90.00
_cell.angle_gamma   90.00
#
_symmetry.space_group_name_H-M   'P 1'
#
loop_
_entity.id
_entity.type
_entity.pdbx_description
1 polymer ?
#
loop_
_entity_poly.entity_id
_entity_poly.type
_entity_poly.pdbx_seq_one_letter_code
_entity_poly.pdbx_strand_id
1 'polypeptide(L)'
;RSGNVINTEPQVTDIWIQVGAFHSEDNAKNLLTNFADLKDGTVLETIKDGRVLYRARLGPIQTVAQADSLLKQIYSRGFDGADIVVD
;
A
#
# COMPACT_ATOMS: atom_id res chain seq x y z
N ARG A 1 23.48 -5.67 24.63
CA ARG A 1 23.29 -5.54 24.20
C ARG A 1 23.17 -5.56 23.60
N SER A 2 23.10 -5.54 23.48
CA SER A 2 22.84 -5.42 22.74
C SER A 2 22.46 -5.58 22.08
N GLY A 3 22.40 -5.72 22.17
CA GLY A 3 21.94 -5.62 21.50
C GLY A 3 21.57 -5.51 20.81
N ASN A 4 21.28 -5.22 20.74
CA ASN A 4 20.89 -4.87 20.07
C ASN A 4 20.72 -4.79 19.14
N VAL A 5 20.99 -4.62 19.09
CA VAL A 5 20.84 -4.40 18.15
C VAL A 5 20.31 -4.73 17.35
N ILE A 6 20.02 -4.82 17.13
CA ILE A 6 19.45 -5.09 16.43
C ILE A 6 18.69 -4.69 15.80
N ASN A 7 18.52 -4.28 15.87
CA ASN A 7 17.77 -3.91 15.35
C ASN A 7 17.62 -3.41 14.58
N THR A 8 17.89 -3.29 14.77
CA THR A 8 17.84 -2.69 13.87
C THR A 8 17.55 -2.97 12.77
N GLU A 9 17.03 -3.26 12.81
CA GLU A 9 16.92 -3.72 11.70
C GLU A 9 16.07 -3.04 10.86
N PRO A 10 16.40 -2.84 9.84
CA PRO A 10 15.87 -2.09 8.80
C PRO A 10 14.60 -2.57 8.27
N GLN A 11 14.26 -3.66 8.66
CA GLN A 11 13.03 -4.14 8.20
C GLN A 11 11.88 -3.35 8.74
N VAL A 12 12.13 -2.30 9.42
CA VAL A 12 11.07 -1.42 9.79
C VAL A 12 10.46 -0.72 8.59
N THR A 13 11.06 -0.86 7.44
CA THR A 13 10.48 -0.31 6.23
C THR A 13 9.25 -1.10 5.84
N ASP A 14 8.14 -0.41 5.72
CA ASP A 14 6.89 -1.01 5.28
C ASP A 14 6.77 -0.93 3.77
N ILE A 15 6.30 -2.01 3.17
CA ILE A 15 6.04 -2.08 1.73
C ILE A 15 4.52 -2.05 1.54
N TRP A 16 4.06 -1.24 0.62
CA TRP A 16 2.64 -1.10 0.32
C TRP A 16 2.41 -1.22 -1.17
N ILE A 17 1.20 -1.57 -1.57
CA ILE A 17 0.80 -1.44 -2.96
C ILE A 17 -0.26 -0.37 -3.02
N GLN A 18 0.03 0.73 -3.71
CA GLN A 18 -0.94 1.79 -3.91
C GLN A 18 -1.75 1.47 -5.15
N VAL A 19 -3.04 1.31 -4.96
CA VAL A 19 -3.93 0.91 -6.05
C VAL A 19 -4.67 2.10 -6.65
N GLY A 20 -4.64 3.25 -6.00
CA GLY A 20 -5.23 4.45 -6.55
C GLY A 20 -5.07 5.63 -5.59
N ALA A 21 -5.39 6.81 -6.09
CA ALA A 21 -5.36 8.04 -5.31
C ALA A 21 -6.51 8.92 -5.76
N PHE A 22 -7.22 9.52 -4.81
CA PHE A 22 -8.43 10.25 -5.08
C PHE A 22 -8.54 11.48 -4.20
N HIS A 23 -9.31 12.46 -4.64
CA HIS A 23 -9.67 13.60 -3.79
C HIS A 23 -10.89 13.30 -2.93
N SER A 24 -11.48 12.12 -3.06
CA SER A 24 -12.63 11.67 -2.29
C SER A 24 -12.25 10.45 -1.47
N GLU A 25 -12.45 10.51 -0.16
CA GLU A 25 -12.18 9.39 0.72
C GLU A 25 -13.06 8.18 0.37
N ASP A 26 -14.32 8.44 0.06
CA ASP A 26 -15.25 7.36 -0.30
C ASP A 26 -14.80 6.62 -1.54
N ASN A 27 -14.28 7.33 -2.54
CA ASN A 27 -13.76 6.67 -3.74
C ASN A 27 -12.57 5.78 -3.43
N ALA A 28 -11.69 6.23 -2.53
CA ALA A 28 -10.55 5.41 -2.12
C ALA A 28 -11.01 4.16 -1.39
N LYS A 29 -11.98 4.30 -0.48
CA LYS A 29 -12.52 3.15 0.26
C LYS A 29 -13.22 2.18 -0.67
N ASN A 30 -14.00 2.69 -1.62
CA ASN A 30 -14.71 1.84 -2.58
C ASN A 30 -13.73 1.03 -3.42
N LEU A 31 -12.64 1.64 -3.86
CA LEU A 31 -11.64 0.91 -4.62
C LEU A 31 -11.06 -0.25 -3.80
N LEU A 32 -10.79 -0.03 -2.53
CA LEU A 32 -10.20 -1.05 -1.67
C LEU A 32 -11.11 -2.27 -1.48
N THR A 33 -12.42 -2.12 -1.65
CA THR A 33 -13.33 -3.27 -1.54
C THR A 33 -13.06 -4.34 -2.60
N ASN A 34 -12.43 -3.96 -3.71
CA ASN A 34 -12.09 -4.91 -4.77
C ASN A 34 -10.94 -5.83 -4.37
N PHE A 35 -10.23 -5.53 -3.29
CA PHE A 35 -9.03 -6.27 -2.90
C PHE A 35 -9.11 -6.83 -1.48
N ALA A 36 -10.28 -6.77 -0.85
CA ALA A 36 -10.44 -7.18 0.54
C ALA A 36 -10.07 -8.64 0.77
N ASP A 37 -10.21 -9.47 -0.27
CA ASP A 37 -9.86 -10.89 -0.21
C ASP A 37 -8.36 -11.15 -0.38
N LEU A 38 -7.60 -10.15 -0.81
CA LEU A 38 -6.17 -10.31 -1.06
C LEU A 38 -5.32 -9.81 0.08
N LYS A 39 -5.63 -8.64 0.59
CA LYS A 39 -4.83 -7.99 1.64
C LYS A 39 -5.64 -6.88 2.26
N ASP A 40 -5.32 -6.55 3.49
CA ASP A 40 -5.96 -5.43 4.18
C ASP A 40 -5.67 -4.13 3.46
N GLY A 41 -6.68 -3.29 3.37
CA GLY A 41 -6.55 -1.99 2.73
C GLY A 41 -6.59 -0.87 3.76
N THR A 42 -5.91 0.21 3.42
CA THR A 42 -5.94 1.42 4.24
C THR A 42 -5.95 2.64 3.34
N VAL A 43 -6.52 3.72 3.85
CA VAL A 43 -6.53 5.00 3.14
C VAL A 43 -5.55 5.92 3.86
N LEU A 44 -4.56 6.42 3.12
CA LEU A 44 -3.61 7.38 3.65
C LEU A 44 -3.97 8.77 3.15
N GLU A 45 -4.27 9.65 4.09
CA GLU A 45 -4.61 11.03 3.76
C GLU A 45 -3.33 11.84 3.66
N THR A 46 -3.10 12.49 2.52
CA THR A 46 -1.93 13.33 2.28
C THR A 46 -2.37 14.66 1.69
N ILE A 47 -1.46 15.63 1.71
CA ILE A 47 -1.69 16.92 1.08
C ILE A 47 -0.80 17.00 -0.15
N LYS A 48 -1.39 17.32 -1.29
CA LYS A 48 -0.64 17.51 -2.53
C LYS A 48 -1.18 18.74 -3.23
N ASP A 49 -0.28 19.70 -3.51
CA ASP A 49 -0.63 20.96 -4.17
C ASP A 49 -1.75 21.68 -3.46
N GLY A 50 -1.72 21.67 -2.11
CA GLY A 50 -2.72 22.35 -1.30
C GLY A 50 -4.05 21.64 -1.18
N ARG A 51 -4.18 20.43 -1.71
CA ARG A 51 -5.43 19.66 -1.66
C ARG A 51 -5.22 18.34 -0.99
N VAL A 52 -6.25 17.86 -0.31
CA VAL A 52 -6.19 16.54 0.33
C VAL A 52 -6.26 15.47 -0.75
N LEU A 53 -5.36 14.51 -0.66
CA LEU A 53 -5.35 13.35 -1.55
C LEU A 53 -5.43 12.10 -0.71
N TYR A 54 -6.37 11.22 -1.04
CA TYR A 54 -6.59 9.96 -0.32
C TYR A 54 -5.98 8.82 -1.14
N ARG A 55 -4.92 8.22 -0.61
CA ARG A 55 -4.21 7.14 -1.29
C ARG A 55 -4.71 5.81 -0.78
N ALA A 56 -5.20 4.99 -1.69
CA ALA A 56 -5.69 3.64 -1.36
C ALA A 56 -4.53 2.67 -1.47
N ARG A 57 -4.19 2.03 -0.37
CA ARG A 57 -3.02 1.16 -0.26
C ARG A 57 -3.39 -0.18 0.34
N LEU A 58 -2.67 -1.21 -0.07
CA LEU A 58 -2.78 -2.56 0.50
C LEU A 58 -1.49 -2.87 1.24
N GLY A 59 -1.61 -3.39 2.45
CA GLY A 59 -0.47 -3.74 3.26
C GLY A 59 -0.72 -3.52 4.74
N PRO A 60 0.35 -3.46 5.55
CA PRO A 60 1.76 -3.52 5.14
C PRO A 60 2.16 -4.91 4.67
N ILE A 61 3.13 -4.96 3.78
CA ILE A 61 3.62 -6.21 3.20
C ILE A 61 5.07 -6.36 3.64
N GLN A 62 5.47 -7.58 3.99
CA GLN A 62 6.75 -7.80 4.66
C GLN A 62 7.91 -7.97 3.71
N THR A 63 7.68 -8.53 2.53
CA THR A 63 8.79 -8.81 1.59
C THR A 63 8.43 -8.34 0.20
N VAL A 64 9.48 -8.07 -0.59
CA VAL A 64 9.31 -7.68 -1.98
C VAL A 64 8.67 -8.82 -2.78
N ALA A 65 9.04 -10.07 -2.48
CA ALA A 65 8.45 -11.21 -3.17
C ALA A 65 6.94 -11.28 -2.97
N GLN A 66 6.47 -11.01 -1.74
CA GLN A 66 5.04 -10.98 -1.46
C GLN A 66 4.36 -9.83 -2.19
N ALA A 67 5.03 -8.68 -2.23
CA ALA A 67 4.49 -7.52 -2.93
C ALA A 67 4.38 -7.78 -4.43
N ASP A 68 5.39 -8.37 -5.03
CA ASP A 68 5.35 -8.71 -6.46
C ASP A 68 4.24 -9.67 -6.78
N SER A 69 4.06 -10.70 -5.95
CA SER A 69 3.01 -11.68 -6.15
C SER A 69 1.62 -11.04 -6.06
N LEU A 70 1.44 -10.17 -5.07
CA LEU A 70 0.17 -9.48 -4.90
C LEU A 70 -0.09 -8.51 -6.06
N LEU A 71 0.94 -7.81 -6.50
CA LEU A 71 0.82 -6.87 -7.61
C LEU A 71 0.37 -7.58 -8.89
N LYS A 72 0.91 -8.78 -9.14
CA LYS A 72 0.48 -9.56 -10.30
C LYS A 72 -0.99 -9.93 -10.24
N GLN A 73 -1.47 -10.26 -9.05
CA GLN A 73 -2.89 -10.57 -8.87
C GLN A 73 -3.76 -9.34 -9.13
N ILE A 74 -3.29 -8.17 -8.69
CA ILE A 74 -4.01 -6.92 -8.91
C ILE A 74 -4.06 -6.59 -10.40
N TYR A 75 -2.94 -6.74 -11.10
CA TYR A 75 -2.90 -6.53 -12.55
C TYR A 75 -3.85 -7.48 -13.28
N SER A 76 -3.93 -8.73 -12.81
CA SER A 76 -4.80 -9.72 -13.44
C SER A 76 -6.29 -9.36 -13.32
N ARG A 77 -6.62 -8.48 -12.36
CA ARG A 77 -7.98 -7.97 -12.19
C ARG A 77 -8.25 -6.71 -13.01
N GLY A 78 -7.26 -6.26 -13.78
CA GLY A 78 -7.42 -5.10 -14.64
C GLY A 78 -6.98 -3.78 -14.04
N PHE A 79 -6.33 -3.80 -12.88
CA PHE A 79 -5.88 -2.58 -12.20
C PHE A 79 -4.40 -2.36 -12.46
N ASP A 80 -4.05 -1.96 -13.67
CA ASP A 80 -2.66 -1.83 -14.07
C ASP A 80 -2.02 -0.51 -13.65
N GLY A 81 -2.75 0.36 -12.98
CA GLY A 81 -2.19 1.56 -12.37
C GLY A 81 -1.61 1.34 -10.97
N ALA A 82 -1.70 0.12 -10.45
CA ALA A 82 -1.17 -0.18 -9.12
C ALA A 82 0.35 -0.17 -9.11
N ASP A 83 0.94 0.22 -7.98
CA ASP A 83 2.39 0.37 -7.88
C ASP A 83 2.86 0.05 -6.48
N ILE A 84 4.11 -0.41 -6.36
CA ILE A 84 4.72 -0.72 -5.08
C ILE A 84 5.32 0.56 -4.50
N VAL A 85 5.01 0.82 -3.24
CA VAL A 85 5.48 2.00 -2.52
C VAL A 85 6.20 1.53 -1.26
N VAL A 86 7.36 2.09 -1.00
CA VAL A 86 8.15 1.77 0.20
C VAL A 86 8.24 3.03 1.04
N ASP A 87 7.81 2.93 2.29
CA ASP A 87 7.86 4.06 3.22
C ASP A 87 9.17 4.11 3.99
#